data_400668105f8e47617e8f7a2c444a526c
#
_entry.id   400668105f8e47617e8f7a2c444a526c
#
_cell.length_a   1.000
_cell.length_b   1.000
_cell.length_c   1.000
_cell.angle_alpha   90.00
_cell.angle_beta   90.00
_cell.angle_gamma   90.00
#
_symmetry.space_group_name_H-M   'P 1'
#
loop_
_entity.id
_entity.type
_entity.pdbx_description
1 polymer ?
#
loop_
_entity_poly.entity_id
_entity_poly.type
_entity_poly.pdbx_seq_one_letter_code
_entity_poly.pdbx_strand_id
1 'polypeptide(L)'
;MKKGILVCLGGTGLKNIGDYVQSIAARQFAGDDAVFVERERLASYEGDDVKCVMNAWFMFHPEQFPPSPRIKPLFTSFHVQPLRESKFFTERTIAYLKAHEPIGCRSTDAVAMMERHGIRAYFSSCLTLTLGQTYRHVESDSPPVFVDPYFRRFGKKEVWGIPFKMLARLPYLLRHFKSVSVLAEKFRVFREFPRIRFAPVRWHYAAEFHRAYCATFGERLLLEAEYVSHRVPKSVYSTNESLMELADKMLRR
;
A
#
# COMPACT_ATOMS: atom_id res chain seq x y z
N MET A 1 -11.37 1.28 -28.44
CA MET A 1 -10.22 1.68 -27.62
C MET A 1 -10.16 0.73 -26.45
N LYS A 2 -9.00 0.09 -26.23
CA LYS A 2 -8.79 -0.82 -25.10
C LYS A 2 -8.91 -0.10 -23.76
N LYS A 3 -9.19 -0.84 -22.71
CA LYS A 3 -9.13 -0.32 -21.35
C LYS A 3 -7.80 -0.72 -20.70
N GLY A 4 -7.23 0.16 -19.89
CA GLY A 4 -5.97 -0.06 -19.21
C GLY A 4 -6.10 0.04 -17.69
N ILE A 5 -5.25 -0.70 -17.01
CA ILE A 5 -5.06 -0.62 -15.57
C ILE A 5 -3.61 -0.34 -15.25
N LEU A 6 -3.38 0.51 -14.27
CA LEU A 6 -2.03 0.83 -13.83
C LEU A 6 -1.42 -0.34 -13.05
N VAL A 7 -0.17 -0.66 -13.37
CA VAL A 7 0.66 -1.62 -12.65
C VAL A 7 2.00 -1.00 -12.29
N CYS A 8 2.75 -1.60 -11.38
CA CYS A 8 4.04 -1.06 -10.91
C CYS A 8 5.06 -2.17 -10.70
N LEU A 9 5.55 -2.77 -11.78
CA LEU A 9 6.61 -3.77 -11.72
C LEU A 9 7.99 -3.12 -11.58
N GLY A 10 8.17 -1.92 -12.12
CA GLY A 10 9.44 -1.17 -12.09
C GLY A 10 10.02 -0.95 -10.71
N GLY A 11 11.33 -0.74 -10.62
CA GLY A 11 12.06 -0.52 -9.38
C GLY A 11 12.69 -1.78 -8.79
N THR A 12 13.58 -1.58 -7.81
CA THR A 12 14.32 -2.64 -7.10
C THR A 12 13.79 -2.84 -5.70
N GLY A 13 13.86 -4.07 -5.18
CA GLY A 13 13.52 -4.39 -3.79
C GLY A 13 12.11 -4.93 -3.58
N LEU A 14 11.57 -4.68 -2.39
CA LEU A 14 10.25 -5.17 -1.99
C LEU A 14 9.13 -4.45 -2.75
N LYS A 15 8.20 -5.20 -3.32
CA LYS A 15 6.98 -4.67 -3.91
C LYS A 15 5.89 -4.48 -2.88
N ASN A 16 5.12 -3.41 -3.06
CA ASN A 16 3.92 -3.16 -2.28
C ASN A 16 2.74 -3.81 -3.00
N ILE A 17 2.22 -4.90 -2.45
CA ILE A 17 1.06 -5.58 -3.03
C ILE A 17 -0.18 -4.67 -3.06
N GLY A 18 -0.23 -3.65 -2.20
CA GLY A 18 -1.29 -2.66 -2.20
C GLY A 18 -1.40 -1.87 -3.51
N ASP A 19 -0.31 -1.72 -4.28
CA ASP A 19 -0.37 -1.13 -5.62
C ASP A 19 -1.18 -2.02 -6.57
N TYR A 20 -1.05 -3.35 -6.44
CA TYR A 20 -1.80 -4.32 -7.22
C TYR A 20 -3.24 -4.50 -6.74
N VAL A 21 -3.51 -4.32 -5.45
CA VAL A 21 -4.89 -4.21 -4.93
C VAL A 21 -5.62 -3.02 -5.58
N GLN A 22 -4.92 -1.90 -5.82
CA GLN A 22 -5.48 -0.77 -6.57
C GLN A 22 -5.70 -1.12 -8.06
N SER A 23 -4.79 -1.90 -8.66
CA SER A 23 -4.96 -2.40 -10.03
C SER A 23 -6.19 -3.32 -10.16
N ILE A 24 -6.38 -4.22 -9.19
CA ILE A 24 -7.58 -5.09 -9.11
C ILE A 24 -8.86 -4.26 -8.97
N ALA A 25 -8.83 -3.23 -8.14
CA ALA A 25 -9.99 -2.33 -8.00
C ALA A 25 -10.35 -1.65 -9.32
N ALA A 26 -9.37 -1.23 -10.12
CA ALA A 26 -9.62 -0.69 -11.45
C ALA A 26 -10.09 -1.76 -12.46
N ARG A 27 -9.58 -3.00 -12.34
CA ARG A 27 -9.94 -4.12 -13.23
C ARG A 27 -11.43 -4.47 -13.17
N GLN A 28 -12.08 -4.30 -12.01
CA GLN A 28 -13.54 -4.50 -11.88
C GLN A 28 -14.36 -3.69 -12.90
N PHE A 29 -13.84 -2.50 -13.30
CA PHE A 29 -14.49 -1.60 -14.26
C PHE A 29 -13.89 -1.68 -15.66
N ALA A 30 -12.63 -2.08 -15.77
CA ALA A 30 -11.93 -2.23 -17.04
C ALA A 30 -12.27 -3.54 -17.74
N GLY A 31 -12.46 -4.61 -17.01
CA GLY A 31 -12.68 -5.97 -17.52
C GLY A 31 -11.40 -6.81 -17.51
N ASP A 32 -11.55 -8.09 -17.79
CA ASP A 32 -10.47 -9.07 -17.72
C ASP A 32 -9.46 -8.96 -18.88
N ASP A 33 -9.90 -8.35 -19.99
CA ASP A 33 -9.10 -8.05 -21.18
C ASP A 33 -8.30 -6.74 -21.08
N ALA A 34 -8.34 -6.06 -19.91
CA ALA A 34 -7.63 -4.82 -19.68
C ALA A 34 -6.12 -5.00 -19.84
N VAL A 35 -5.49 -4.07 -20.58
CA VAL A 35 -4.04 -4.08 -20.76
C VAL A 35 -3.32 -3.44 -19.59
N PHE A 36 -2.14 -3.94 -19.27
CA PHE A 36 -1.29 -3.37 -18.22
C PHE A 36 -0.56 -2.13 -18.74
N VAL A 37 -0.64 -1.05 -17.97
CA VAL A 37 0.06 0.20 -18.21
C VAL A 37 1.03 0.45 -17.06
N GLU A 38 2.33 0.44 -17.33
CA GLU A 38 3.34 0.63 -16.29
C GLU A 38 3.33 2.08 -15.80
N ARG A 39 2.94 2.29 -14.54
CA ARG A 39 2.80 3.60 -13.92
C ARG A 39 4.07 4.45 -13.97
N GLU A 40 5.22 3.81 -13.84
CA GLU A 40 6.51 4.51 -13.82
C GLU A 40 7.07 4.78 -15.22
N ARG A 41 6.28 4.51 -16.30
CA ARG A 41 6.63 4.71 -17.70
C ARG A 41 5.51 5.32 -18.53
N LEU A 42 4.69 6.18 -17.92
CA LEU A 42 3.50 6.73 -18.58
C LEU A 42 3.84 7.59 -19.81
N ALA A 43 4.88 8.44 -19.72
CA ALA A 43 5.27 9.31 -20.83
C ALA A 43 5.83 8.51 -22.02
N SER A 44 6.48 7.38 -21.76
CA SER A 44 7.10 6.51 -22.75
C SER A 44 6.19 5.34 -23.19
N TYR A 45 4.89 5.40 -22.91
CA TYR A 45 3.95 4.38 -23.35
C TYR A 45 3.74 4.42 -24.86
N GLU A 46 4.05 3.31 -25.54
CA GLU A 46 3.98 3.14 -26.99
C GLU A 46 2.93 2.13 -27.47
N GLY A 47 2.17 1.53 -26.52
CA GLY A 47 1.09 0.59 -26.83
C GLY A 47 -0.08 1.23 -27.58
N ASP A 48 -1.12 0.44 -27.83
CA ASP A 48 -2.37 0.92 -28.45
C ASP A 48 -3.01 2.04 -27.63
N ASP A 49 -3.88 2.82 -28.28
CA ASP A 49 -4.68 3.83 -27.60
C ASP A 49 -5.54 3.18 -26.50
N VAL A 50 -5.44 3.68 -25.27
CA VAL A 50 -6.03 3.08 -24.10
C VAL A 50 -6.75 4.11 -23.22
N LYS A 51 -7.94 3.76 -22.72
CA LYS A 51 -8.60 4.47 -21.61
C LYS A 51 -8.08 3.89 -20.31
N CYS A 52 -7.45 4.70 -19.46
CA CYS A 52 -6.81 4.22 -18.24
C CYS A 52 -7.29 4.97 -17.00
N VAL A 53 -7.68 4.21 -15.97
CA VAL A 53 -8.03 4.77 -14.66
C VAL A 53 -6.75 5.13 -13.92
N MET A 54 -6.63 6.41 -13.51
CA MET A 54 -5.46 6.96 -12.83
C MET A 54 -5.64 6.90 -11.30
N ASN A 55 -5.87 5.70 -10.76
CA ASN A 55 -6.19 5.47 -9.35
C ASN A 55 -4.99 5.05 -8.49
N ALA A 56 -3.76 5.35 -8.92
CA ALA A 56 -2.55 4.92 -8.23
C ALA A 56 -1.93 6.01 -7.34
N TRP A 57 -0.91 5.60 -6.63
CA TRP A 57 0.05 6.50 -6.01
C TRP A 57 1.08 6.96 -7.06
N PHE A 58 1.24 8.27 -7.21
CA PHE A 58 2.16 8.90 -8.16
C PHE A 58 3.31 9.58 -7.42
N MET A 59 4.56 9.44 -7.75
CA MET A 59 5.20 8.35 -8.44
C MET A 59 6.70 8.42 -8.12
N PHE A 60 7.47 7.37 -8.42
CA PHE A 60 8.93 7.39 -8.22
C PHE A 60 9.64 8.22 -9.29
N HIS A 61 9.12 8.22 -10.53
CA HIS A 61 9.67 8.86 -11.71
C HIS A 61 8.73 9.98 -12.22
N PRO A 62 8.69 11.16 -11.55
CA PRO A 62 7.80 12.27 -11.93
C PRO A 62 8.01 12.77 -13.36
N GLU A 63 9.21 12.60 -13.91
CA GLU A 63 9.54 12.92 -15.30
C GLU A 63 8.77 12.07 -16.32
N GLN A 64 8.19 10.96 -15.89
CA GLN A 64 7.30 10.12 -16.69
C GLN A 64 5.84 10.60 -16.68
N PHE A 65 5.56 11.78 -16.16
CA PHE A 65 4.27 12.46 -16.23
C PHE A 65 4.43 13.83 -16.91
N PRO A 66 3.51 14.27 -17.76
CA PRO A 66 2.22 13.68 -18.16
C PRO A 66 2.35 12.40 -18.99
N PRO A 67 1.27 11.58 -19.01
CA PRO A 67 1.20 10.39 -19.84
C PRO A 67 1.34 10.66 -21.33
N SER A 68 1.75 9.63 -22.08
CA SER A 68 1.68 9.60 -23.56
C SER A 68 0.27 9.98 -24.05
N PRO A 69 0.12 10.68 -25.18
CA PRO A 69 -1.18 11.03 -25.76
C PRO A 69 -2.04 9.82 -26.16
N ARG A 70 -1.43 8.63 -26.23
CA ARG A 70 -2.14 7.35 -26.42
C ARG A 70 -2.93 6.91 -25.18
N ILE A 71 -2.63 7.47 -24.00
CA ILE A 71 -3.35 7.20 -22.77
C ILE A 71 -4.42 8.28 -22.58
N LYS A 72 -5.69 7.87 -22.60
CA LYS A 72 -6.83 8.74 -22.26
C LYS A 72 -7.15 8.51 -20.77
N PRO A 73 -6.77 9.44 -19.88
CA PRO A 73 -6.88 9.23 -18.43
C PRO A 73 -8.32 9.47 -17.96
N LEU A 74 -8.70 8.70 -16.93
CA LEU A 74 -9.79 9.00 -16.04
C LEU A 74 -9.20 9.18 -14.62
N PHE A 75 -9.16 10.42 -14.15
CA PHE A 75 -8.62 10.72 -12.83
C PHE A 75 -9.67 10.44 -11.75
N THR A 76 -9.48 9.34 -11.02
CA THR A 76 -10.21 9.00 -9.81
C THR A 76 -9.26 8.31 -8.84
N SER A 77 -9.42 8.54 -7.54
CA SER A 77 -8.51 8.03 -6.52
C SER A 77 -7.04 8.41 -6.75
N PHE A 78 -6.80 9.50 -7.45
CA PHE A 78 -5.46 9.99 -7.76
C PHE A 78 -4.74 10.45 -6.49
N HIS A 79 -3.45 10.14 -6.37
CA HIS A 79 -2.68 10.52 -5.20
C HIS A 79 -1.21 10.77 -5.54
N VAL A 80 -0.73 11.94 -5.20
CA VAL A 80 0.68 12.30 -5.30
C VAL A 80 1.32 12.24 -3.92
N GLN A 81 2.53 11.69 -3.82
CA GLN A 81 3.25 11.67 -2.56
C GLN A 81 3.70 13.08 -2.17
N PRO A 82 3.43 13.55 -0.94
CA PRO A 82 3.82 14.90 -0.51
C PRO A 82 5.31 15.21 -0.68
N LEU A 83 6.19 14.22 -0.41
CA LEU A 83 7.63 14.38 -0.60
C LEU A 83 8.06 14.52 -2.08
N ARG A 84 7.16 14.32 -3.01
CA ARG A 84 7.40 14.46 -4.46
C ARG A 84 6.69 15.67 -5.04
N GLU A 85 5.91 16.43 -4.27
CA GLU A 85 5.10 17.56 -4.70
C GLU A 85 5.89 18.51 -5.61
N SER A 86 7.04 19.01 -5.16
CA SER A 86 7.86 19.99 -5.91
C SER A 86 8.43 19.42 -7.22
N LYS A 87 8.65 18.11 -7.31
CA LYS A 87 9.16 17.45 -8.52
C LYS A 87 8.05 17.05 -9.49
N PHE A 88 6.86 16.80 -8.96
CA PHE A 88 5.72 16.35 -9.76
C PHE A 88 4.97 17.51 -10.42
N PHE A 89 4.71 18.60 -9.70
CA PHE A 89 3.95 19.75 -10.19
C PHE A 89 4.82 20.74 -10.98
N THR A 90 5.32 20.29 -12.11
CA THR A 90 5.94 21.16 -13.14
C THR A 90 4.84 21.92 -13.89
N GLU A 91 5.19 23.02 -14.58
CA GLU A 91 4.25 23.77 -15.43
C GLU A 91 3.51 22.86 -16.43
N ARG A 92 4.25 21.93 -17.04
CA ARG A 92 3.69 20.94 -17.97
C ARG A 92 2.69 20.02 -17.31
N THR A 93 2.99 19.53 -16.10
CA THR A 93 2.09 18.67 -15.32
C THR A 93 0.84 19.43 -14.91
N ILE A 94 0.99 20.65 -14.41
CA ILE A 94 -0.14 21.51 -13.99
C ILE A 94 -1.06 21.80 -15.19
N ALA A 95 -0.50 22.19 -16.34
CA ALA A 95 -1.27 22.46 -17.54
C ALA A 95 -2.04 21.20 -18.00
N TYR A 96 -1.39 20.04 -17.95
CA TYR A 96 -2.02 18.77 -18.30
C TYR A 96 -3.18 18.42 -17.36
N LEU A 97 -2.99 18.52 -16.04
CA LEU A 97 -4.03 18.23 -15.04
C LEU A 97 -5.21 19.20 -15.17
N LYS A 98 -4.95 20.49 -15.40
CA LYS A 98 -6.00 21.50 -15.67
C LYS A 98 -6.84 21.16 -16.89
N ALA A 99 -6.25 20.63 -17.95
CA ALA A 99 -6.97 20.19 -19.13
C ALA A 99 -7.88 18.95 -18.89
N HIS A 100 -7.72 18.28 -17.75
CA HIS A 100 -8.48 17.08 -17.37
C HIS A 100 -9.33 17.27 -16.11
N GLU A 101 -9.54 18.49 -15.68
CA GLU A 101 -10.38 18.81 -14.52
C GLU A 101 -11.85 18.38 -14.68
N PRO A 102 -12.51 18.01 -13.57
CA PRO A 102 -12.00 17.95 -12.19
C PRO A 102 -11.23 16.65 -11.90
N ILE A 103 -10.20 16.75 -11.03
CA ILE A 103 -9.37 15.60 -10.66
C ILE A 103 -9.95 14.92 -9.41
N GLY A 104 -10.34 13.65 -9.53
CA GLY A 104 -10.79 12.85 -8.39
C GLY A 104 -9.61 12.35 -7.55
N CYS A 105 -9.49 12.80 -6.30
CA CYS A 105 -8.39 12.52 -5.41
C CYS A 105 -8.75 11.48 -4.35
N ARG A 106 -7.77 10.66 -3.96
CA ARG A 106 -7.94 9.59 -2.96
C ARG A 106 -8.09 10.10 -1.53
N SER A 107 -7.52 11.25 -1.21
CA SER A 107 -7.56 11.85 0.12
C SER A 107 -7.81 13.35 0.04
N THR A 108 -8.30 13.92 1.13
CA THR A 108 -8.49 15.38 1.27
C THR A 108 -7.18 16.15 1.17
N ASP A 109 -6.08 15.60 1.68
CA ASP A 109 -4.74 16.19 1.52
C ASP A 109 -4.32 16.26 0.04
N ALA A 110 -4.68 15.27 -0.76
CA ALA A 110 -4.42 15.30 -2.20
C ALA A 110 -5.29 16.34 -2.92
N VAL A 111 -6.55 16.55 -2.48
CA VAL A 111 -7.40 17.64 -2.98
C VAL A 111 -6.73 19.00 -2.66
N ALA A 112 -6.39 19.25 -1.40
CA ALA A 112 -5.73 20.48 -0.98
C ALA A 112 -4.40 20.71 -1.73
N MET A 113 -3.66 19.64 -2.06
CA MET A 113 -2.44 19.72 -2.86
C MET A 113 -2.75 20.19 -4.28
N MET A 114 -3.77 19.65 -4.96
CA MET A 114 -4.20 20.09 -6.29
C MET A 114 -4.61 21.57 -6.29
N GLU A 115 -5.41 21.98 -5.29
CA GLU A 115 -5.91 23.34 -5.16
C GLU A 115 -4.78 24.36 -4.96
N ARG A 116 -3.73 24.02 -4.21
CA ARG A 116 -2.52 24.87 -4.07
C ARG A 116 -1.84 25.16 -5.42
N HIS A 117 -1.97 24.26 -6.37
CA HIS A 117 -1.46 24.41 -7.75
C HIS A 117 -2.53 24.97 -8.72
N GLY A 118 -3.66 25.45 -8.20
CA GLY A 118 -4.74 26.02 -8.99
C GLY A 118 -5.45 25.00 -9.90
N ILE A 119 -5.48 23.72 -9.48
CA ILE A 119 -6.15 22.63 -10.19
C ILE A 119 -7.44 22.29 -9.43
N ARG A 120 -8.57 22.29 -10.13
CA ARG A 120 -9.86 21.92 -9.56
C ARG A 120 -9.91 20.42 -9.30
N ALA A 121 -10.18 20.05 -8.05
CA ALA A 121 -10.21 18.66 -7.61
C ALA A 121 -11.38 18.39 -6.66
N TYR A 122 -11.68 17.11 -6.46
CA TYR A 122 -12.69 16.66 -5.50
C TYR A 122 -12.24 15.37 -4.81
N PHE A 123 -12.80 15.10 -3.64
CA PHE A 123 -12.53 13.87 -2.92
C PHE A 123 -13.36 12.72 -3.51
N SER A 124 -12.69 11.75 -4.12
CA SER A 124 -13.30 10.55 -4.74
C SER A 124 -13.15 9.28 -3.91
N SER A 125 -12.51 9.35 -2.76
CA SER A 125 -12.09 8.18 -1.96
C SER A 125 -11.09 7.27 -2.68
N CYS A 126 -10.70 6.17 -2.02
CA CYS A 126 -9.87 5.15 -2.63
C CYS A 126 -10.74 4.18 -3.41
N LEU A 127 -10.37 3.88 -4.66
CA LEU A 127 -11.11 2.93 -5.50
C LEU A 127 -11.16 1.52 -4.89
N THR A 128 -10.22 1.17 -4.02
CA THR A 128 -10.22 -0.10 -3.29
C THR A 128 -11.42 -0.30 -2.38
N LEU A 129 -12.15 0.77 -2.00
CA LEU A 129 -13.40 0.66 -1.25
C LEU A 129 -14.51 -0.03 -2.05
N THR A 130 -14.38 -0.12 -3.38
CA THR A 130 -15.35 -0.82 -4.24
C THR A 130 -15.12 -2.34 -4.27
N LEU A 131 -14.00 -2.83 -3.71
CA LEU A 131 -13.65 -4.25 -3.75
C LEU A 131 -14.66 -5.16 -3.05
N GLY A 132 -15.39 -4.65 -2.05
CA GLY A 132 -16.47 -5.38 -1.39
C GLY A 132 -17.62 -5.80 -2.32
N GLN A 133 -17.70 -5.27 -3.55
CA GLN A 133 -18.65 -5.72 -4.56
C GLN A 133 -18.24 -7.09 -5.14
N THR A 134 -16.96 -7.34 -5.30
CA THR A 134 -16.39 -8.57 -5.86
C THR A 134 -15.91 -9.54 -4.79
N TYR A 135 -15.24 -9.01 -3.76
CA TYR A 135 -14.70 -9.78 -2.64
C TYR A 135 -15.64 -9.66 -1.44
N ARG A 136 -16.70 -10.44 -1.46
CA ARG A 136 -17.67 -10.47 -0.37
C ARG A 136 -17.10 -11.25 0.80
N HIS A 137 -17.39 -10.77 2.01
CA HIS A 137 -17.12 -11.55 3.20
C HIS A 137 -17.88 -12.87 3.14
N VAL A 138 -17.17 -13.97 3.31
CA VAL A 138 -17.74 -15.30 3.51
C VAL A 138 -17.42 -15.68 4.94
N GLU A 139 -18.42 -16.08 5.71
CA GLU A 139 -18.17 -16.65 7.03
C GLU A 139 -17.22 -17.84 6.90
N SER A 140 -16.15 -17.82 7.64
CA SER A 140 -15.10 -18.81 7.58
C SER A 140 -14.57 -19.07 8.99
N ASP A 141 -14.29 -20.35 9.27
CA ASP A 141 -13.60 -20.76 10.49
C ASP A 141 -12.08 -20.44 10.44
N SER A 142 -11.62 -19.84 9.35
CA SER A 142 -10.23 -19.43 9.20
C SER A 142 -9.87 -18.34 10.23
N PRO A 143 -8.64 -18.39 10.79
CA PRO A 143 -8.21 -17.37 11.71
C PRO A 143 -8.14 -16.00 11.02
N PRO A 144 -8.41 -14.91 11.74
CA PRO A 144 -8.31 -13.56 11.20
C PRO A 144 -6.88 -13.24 10.76
N VAL A 145 -6.75 -12.39 9.74
CA VAL A 145 -5.44 -12.02 9.17
C VAL A 145 -5.12 -10.56 9.48
N PHE A 146 -3.99 -10.32 10.13
CA PHE A 146 -3.42 -8.98 10.26
C PHE A 146 -2.41 -8.73 9.14
N VAL A 147 -2.72 -7.76 8.28
CA VAL A 147 -1.82 -7.34 7.21
C VAL A 147 -0.99 -6.17 7.70
N ASP A 148 0.33 -6.37 7.82
CA ASP A 148 1.27 -5.36 8.28
C ASP A 148 0.76 -4.55 9.47
N PRO A 149 0.53 -5.16 10.63
CA PRO A 149 0.23 -4.40 11.82
C PRO A 149 1.29 -3.31 11.98
N TYR A 150 0.84 -2.07 12.12
CA TYR A 150 1.68 -0.88 12.05
C TYR A 150 2.90 -0.97 12.97
N PHE A 151 4.08 -1.04 12.36
CA PHE A 151 5.34 -0.93 13.06
C PHE A 151 5.89 0.48 12.87
N ARG A 152 5.94 1.25 13.95
CA ARG A 152 6.61 2.54 13.94
C ARG A 152 8.06 2.37 13.48
N ARG A 153 8.47 3.16 12.50
CA ARG A 153 9.87 3.19 12.07
C ARG A 153 10.70 3.89 13.15
N PHE A 154 11.58 3.15 13.80
CA PHE A 154 12.56 3.74 14.71
C PHE A 154 13.81 4.21 13.96
N GLY A 155 14.33 5.37 14.34
CA GLY A 155 15.65 5.82 13.94
C GLY A 155 16.77 4.91 14.51
N LYS A 156 18.00 5.00 13.98
CA LYS A 156 19.13 4.20 14.51
C LYS A 156 19.31 4.45 16.02
N LYS A 157 19.25 5.71 16.46
CA LYS A 157 19.37 6.09 17.89
C LYS A 157 18.27 5.50 18.77
N GLU A 158 17.05 5.42 18.26
CA GLU A 158 15.93 4.82 19.02
C GLU A 158 16.07 3.31 19.21
N VAL A 159 16.67 2.60 18.24
CA VAL A 159 16.95 1.15 18.34
C VAL A 159 17.90 0.86 19.52
N TRP A 160 18.93 1.68 19.72
CA TRP A 160 19.82 1.55 20.86
C TRP A 160 19.14 1.78 22.23
N GLY A 161 18.09 2.58 22.26
CA GLY A 161 17.28 2.82 23.47
C GLY A 161 16.26 1.71 23.79
N ILE A 162 16.03 0.74 22.88
CA ILE A 162 15.01 -0.32 23.08
C ILE A 162 15.30 -1.19 24.30
N PRO A 163 16.51 -1.67 24.59
CA PRO A 163 16.79 -2.46 25.78
C PRO A 163 16.38 -1.75 27.07
N PHE A 164 16.63 -0.45 27.20
CA PHE A 164 16.21 0.34 28.35
C PHE A 164 14.69 0.50 28.44
N LYS A 165 14.02 0.68 27.29
CA LYS A 165 12.54 0.69 27.24
C LYS A 165 11.94 -0.65 27.62
N MET A 166 12.59 -1.75 27.29
CA MET A 166 12.16 -3.10 27.71
C MET A 166 12.33 -3.31 29.21
N LEU A 167 13.41 -2.82 29.81
CA LEU A 167 13.59 -2.83 31.28
C LEU A 167 12.46 -2.09 31.98
N ALA A 168 12.12 -0.89 31.51
CA ALA A 168 11.01 -0.12 32.08
C ALA A 168 9.65 -0.83 31.94
N ARG A 169 9.54 -1.81 31.04
CA ARG A 169 8.33 -2.61 30.81
C ARG A 169 8.40 -4.02 31.39
N LEU A 170 9.42 -4.32 32.14
CA LEU A 170 9.62 -5.65 32.69
C LEU A 170 8.39 -6.18 33.44
N PRO A 171 7.67 -5.41 34.29
CA PRO A 171 6.46 -5.92 34.96
C PRO A 171 5.37 -6.35 33.96
N TYR A 172 5.19 -5.61 32.88
CA TYR A 172 4.25 -5.96 31.82
C TYR A 172 4.68 -7.22 31.07
N LEU A 173 5.95 -7.28 30.68
CA LEU A 173 6.54 -8.42 29.98
C LEU A 173 6.44 -9.69 30.81
N LEU A 174 6.70 -9.64 32.12
CA LEU A 174 6.58 -10.79 32.99
C LEU A 174 5.12 -11.27 33.09
N ARG A 175 4.17 -10.33 33.22
CA ARG A 175 2.73 -10.67 33.30
C ARG A 175 2.22 -11.32 31.99
N HIS A 176 2.65 -10.86 30.83
CA HIS A 176 2.17 -11.28 29.53
C HIS A 176 3.22 -12.04 28.70
N PHE A 177 4.20 -12.67 29.37
CA PHE A 177 5.36 -13.28 28.75
C PHE A 177 4.97 -14.28 27.65
N LYS A 178 4.03 -15.19 27.95
CA LYS A 178 3.58 -16.22 26.99
C LYS A 178 3.00 -15.58 25.72
N SER A 179 2.09 -14.63 25.85
CA SER A 179 1.41 -13.98 24.74
C SER A 179 2.37 -13.13 23.92
N VAL A 180 3.23 -12.36 24.57
CA VAL A 180 4.24 -11.54 23.88
C VAL A 180 5.26 -12.41 23.16
N SER A 181 5.67 -13.56 23.72
CA SER A 181 6.58 -14.48 23.05
C SER A 181 5.99 -15.10 21.78
N VAL A 182 4.72 -15.51 21.83
CA VAL A 182 4.00 -16.01 20.65
C VAL A 182 3.93 -14.94 19.57
N LEU A 183 3.56 -13.71 19.92
CA LEU A 183 3.52 -12.60 18.97
C LEU A 183 4.91 -12.26 18.39
N ALA A 184 5.95 -12.27 19.23
CA ALA A 184 7.31 -12.03 18.77
C ALA A 184 7.78 -13.12 17.80
N GLU A 185 7.33 -14.36 17.96
CA GLU A 185 7.60 -15.42 16.99
C GLU A 185 6.82 -15.22 15.70
N LYS A 186 5.52 -14.96 15.78
CA LYS A 186 4.68 -14.63 14.60
C LYS A 186 5.24 -13.45 13.81
N PHE A 187 5.82 -12.45 14.48
CA PHE A 187 6.43 -11.27 13.85
C PHE A 187 7.73 -11.57 13.09
N ARG A 188 8.25 -12.79 13.12
CA ARG A 188 9.35 -13.20 12.24
C ARG A 188 8.98 -13.18 10.76
N VAL A 189 7.69 -13.22 10.43
CA VAL A 189 7.21 -13.07 9.05
C VAL A 189 7.62 -11.72 8.45
N PHE A 190 7.82 -10.69 9.27
CA PHE A 190 8.21 -9.34 8.85
C PHE A 190 9.74 -9.14 8.75
N ARG A 191 10.49 -10.22 8.54
CA ARG A 191 11.97 -10.21 8.44
C ARG A 191 12.53 -9.31 7.32
N GLU A 192 11.70 -8.92 6.35
CA GLU A 192 12.01 -7.95 5.31
C GLU A 192 12.22 -6.53 5.87
N PHE A 193 11.71 -6.24 7.07
CA PHE A 193 12.06 -5.06 7.82
C PHE A 193 13.34 -5.31 8.62
N PRO A 194 14.52 -4.78 8.21
CA PRO A 194 15.82 -5.21 8.74
C PRO A 194 15.93 -5.15 10.26
N ARG A 195 15.21 -4.22 10.91
CA ARG A 195 15.26 -4.03 12.37
C ARG A 195 14.49 -5.09 13.14
N ILE A 196 13.44 -5.67 12.56
CA ILE A 196 12.66 -6.78 13.18
C ILE A 196 13.48 -8.06 13.29
N ARG A 197 14.56 -8.21 12.50
CA ARG A 197 15.49 -9.33 12.65
C ARG A 197 16.15 -9.37 14.03
N PHE A 198 16.35 -8.21 14.68
CA PHE A 198 16.90 -8.13 16.02
C PHE A 198 15.85 -8.52 17.05
N ALA A 199 16.13 -9.56 17.85
CA ALA A 199 15.21 -10.08 18.84
C ALA A 199 14.68 -8.99 19.81
N PRO A 200 15.51 -8.12 20.40
CA PRO A 200 15.03 -7.06 21.30
C PRO A 200 14.00 -6.13 20.64
N VAL A 201 14.22 -5.78 19.36
CA VAL A 201 13.30 -4.92 18.59
C VAL A 201 11.99 -5.65 18.36
N ARG A 202 12.03 -6.92 17.96
CA ARG A 202 10.85 -7.74 17.71
C ARG A 202 10.02 -7.94 18.97
N TRP A 203 10.64 -8.24 20.12
CA TRP A 203 9.98 -8.35 21.40
C TRP A 203 9.35 -7.04 21.86
N HIS A 204 10.04 -5.93 21.65
CA HIS A 204 9.51 -4.60 21.91
C HIS A 204 8.23 -4.32 21.11
N TYR A 205 8.24 -4.60 19.81
CA TYR A 205 7.06 -4.45 18.97
C TYR A 205 5.92 -5.38 19.38
N ALA A 206 6.21 -6.64 19.71
CA ALA A 206 5.21 -7.58 20.17
C ALA A 206 4.52 -7.10 21.46
N ALA A 207 5.29 -6.57 22.39
CA ALA A 207 4.76 -6.01 23.64
C ALA A 207 3.91 -4.75 23.39
N GLU A 208 4.37 -3.85 22.49
CA GLU A 208 3.61 -2.65 22.09
C GLU A 208 2.29 -3.03 21.41
N PHE A 209 2.35 -3.96 20.47
CA PHE A 209 1.18 -4.45 19.75
C PHE A 209 0.17 -5.10 20.70
N HIS A 210 0.63 -6.01 21.55
CA HIS A 210 -0.21 -6.65 22.55
C HIS A 210 -0.89 -5.62 23.45
N ARG A 211 -0.13 -4.66 23.97
CA ARG A 211 -0.65 -3.62 24.86
C ARG A 211 -1.68 -2.72 24.17
N ALA A 212 -1.44 -2.37 22.89
CA ALA A 212 -2.32 -1.47 22.16
C ALA A 212 -3.63 -2.14 21.73
N TYR A 213 -3.59 -3.42 21.39
CA TYR A 213 -4.69 -4.08 20.68
C TYR A 213 -5.40 -5.18 21.48
N CYS A 214 -4.80 -5.68 22.58
CA CYS A 214 -5.40 -6.73 23.38
C CYS A 214 -6.77 -6.32 23.95
N ALA A 215 -6.92 -5.06 24.39
CA ALA A 215 -8.19 -4.55 24.92
C ALA A 215 -9.28 -4.45 23.84
N THR A 216 -8.90 -4.21 22.58
CA THR A 216 -9.84 -4.03 21.46
C THR A 216 -10.26 -5.36 20.85
N PHE A 217 -9.32 -6.27 20.62
CA PHE A 217 -9.57 -7.51 19.87
C PHE A 217 -9.62 -8.76 20.78
N GLY A 218 -9.17 -8.64 22.03
CA GLY A 218 -8.99 -9.77 22.91
C GLY A 218 -7.70 -10.55 22.64
N GLU A 219 -7.10 -11.10 23.70
CA GLU A 219 -5.82 -11.81 23.62
C GLU A 219 -5.89 -13.05 22.72
N ARG A 220 -6.99 -13.80 22.83
CA ARG A 220 -7.21 -15.01 22.04
C ARG A 220 -7.12 -14.71 20.53
N LEU A 221 -7.83 -13.70 20.03
CA LEU A 221 -7.82 -13.34 18.62
C LEU A 221 -6.41 -12.92 18.17
N LEU A 222 -5.69 -12.14 18.95
CA LEU A 222 -4.30 -11.77 18.62
C LEU A 222 -3.38 -12.98 18.52
N LEU A 223 -3.57 -13.99 19.37
CA LEU A 223 -2.73 -15.18 19.36
C LEU A 223 -3.09 -16.19 18.28
N GLU A 224 -4.36 -16.30 17.90
CA GLU A 224 -4.84 -17.19 16.84
C GLU A 224 -4.59 -16.61 15.44
N ALA A 225 -4.64 -15.28 15.29
CA ALA A 225 -4.52 -14.60 14.02
C ALA A 225 -3.26 -14.97 13.20
N GLU A 226 -3.41 -14.98 11.88
CA GLU A 226 -2.27 -14.95 10.95
C GLU A 226 -1.73 -13.53 10.81
N TYR A 227 -0.42 -13.43 10.56
CA TYR A 227 0.26 -12.15 10.31
C TYR A 227 0.96 -12.24 8.98
N VAL A 228 0.65 -11.30 8.07
CA VAL A 228 1.22 -11.27 6.73
C VAL A 228 1.77 -9.88 6.40
N SER A 229 2.76 -9.82 5.52
CA SER A 229 3.27 -8.55 4.99
C SER A 229 2.69 -8.27 3.61
N HIS A 230 2.32 -7.00 3.39
CA HIS A 230 2.01 -6.52 2.05
C HIS A 230 3.28 -6.26 1.22
N ARG A 231 4.46 -6.40 1.83
CA ARG A 231 5.76 -6.24 1.17
C ARG A 231 6.25 -7.58 0.65
N VAL A 232 6.31 -7.70 -0.66
CA VAL A 232 6.66 -8.95 -1.35
C VAL A 232 8.09 -8.89 -1.86
N PRO A 233 8.96 -9.86 -1.47
CA PRO A 233 10.34 -9.92 -1.96
C PRO A 233 10.37 -10.36 -3.43
N LYS A 234 11.42 -9.93 -4.15
CA LYS A 234 11.60 -10.21 -5.57
C LYS A 234 11.66 -11.71 -5.91
N SER A 235 11.98 -12.56 -4.94
CA SER A 235 11.99 -14.02 -5.10
C SER A 235 10.59 -14.65 -5.28
N VAL A 236 9.52 -13.91 -4.99
CA VAL A 236 8.13 -14.42 -5.00
C VAL A 236 7.36 -14.01 -6.25
N TYR A 237 7.87 -13.04 -7.01
CA TYR A 237 7.22 -12.54 -8.22
C TYR A 237 8.23 -12.33 -9.35
N SER A 238 7.77 -12.46 -10.59
CA SER A 238 8.57 -12.16 -11.79
C SER A 238 7.85 -11.21 -12.76
N THR A 239 6.53 -11.20 -12.75
CA THR A 239 5.69 -10.46 -13.70
C THR A 239 4.58 -9.69 -13.00
N ASN A 240 3.89 -8.81 -13.75
CA ASN A 240 2.69 -8.13 -13.28
C ASN A 240 1.56 -9.12 -12.98
N GLU A 241 1.42 -10.16 -13.80
CA GLU A 241 0.41 -11.22 -13.63
C GLU A 241 0.61 -11.93 -12.29
N SER A 242 1.83 -12.36 -11.96
CA SER A 242 2.12 -13.03 -10.69
C SER A 242 1.84 -12.16 -9.47
N LEU A 243 2.01 -10.84 -9.58
CA LEU A 243 1.65 -9.90 -8.51
C LEU A 243 0.13 -9.65 -8.43
N MET A 244 -0.56 -9.63 -9.57
CA MET A 244 -2.03 -9.57 -9.61
C MET A 244 -2.66 -10.80 -8.97
N GLU A 245 -2.17 -12.00 -9.31
CA GLU A 245 -2.63 -13.26 -8.72
C GLU A 245 -2.39 -13.30 -7.21
N LEU A 246 -1.22 -12.85 -6.75
CA LEU A 246 -0.92 -12.78 -5.34
C LEU A 246 -1.84 -11.80 -4.60
N ALA A 247 -2.12 -10.64 -5.19
CA ALA A 247 -3.05 -9.66 -4.63
C ALA A 247 -4.48 -10.21 -4.56
N ASP A 248 -4.95 -10.87 -5.62
CA ASP A 248 -6.26 -11.53 -5.65
C ASP A 248 -6.37 -12.61 -4.56
N LYS A 249 -5.34 -13.45 -4.44
CA LYS A 249 -5.28 -14.48 -3.39
C LYS A 249 -5.32 -13.89 -1.97
N MET A 250 -4.69 -12.73 -1.76
CA MET A 250 -4.74 -12.04 -0.46
C MET A 250 -6.12 -11.44 -0.17
N LEU A 251 -6.83 -10.97 -1.19
CA LEU A 251 -8.18 -10.42 -1.06
C LEU A 251 -9.27 -11.49 -0.82
N ARG A 252 -8.99 -12.75 -1.16
CA ARG A 252 -9.91 -13.90 -0.97
C ARG A 252 -9.71 -14.62 0.36
N ARG A 253 -8.75 -14.23 1.17
CA ARG A 253 -8.51 -14.76 2.53
C ARG A 253 -9.35 -14.03 3.55
#